data_746e8139327e015cde551b26cd7cb5c0
#
_entry.id   746e8139327e015cde551b26cd7cb5c0
#
_cell.length_a   1.000
_cell.length_b   1.000
_cell.length_c   1.000
_cell.angle_alpha   90.00
_cell.angle_beta   90.00
_cell.angle_gamma   90.00
#
_symmetry.space_group_name_H-M   'P 1'
#
loop_
_entity.id
_entity.type
_entity.pdbx_description
1 polymer ?
#
loop_
_entity_poly.entity_id
_entity_poly.type
_entity_poly.pdbx_seq_one_letter_code
_entity_poly.pdbx_strand_id
1 'polypeptide(L)'
;MKGPNLLIIGAAKSGTTSLHNYLKQHPELYMTDHKEPHFLINNEIGLRRIHKAVTNIEDYQQMFEGSSQYKYRGESSVMYLPFPEIAIPNIKKYLNNNVKIIIMLRNPVERAYAGYLHNIRYNTSESLPFEDAIKKSEDRYHTNKDMSPDTRYLHVGLYYNQVKQYLDTFGKN
;
A
#
# COMPACT_ATOMS: atom_id res chain seq x y z
N MET A 1 6.43 16.99 -13.95
CA MET A 1 5.28 16.20 -13.50
C MET A 1 5.05 16.47 -12.03
N LYS A 2 3.80 16.76 -11.65
CA LYS A 2 3.40 17.03 -10.27
C LYS A 2 2.97 15.73 -9.59
N GLY A 3 3.88 14.88 -9.16
CA GLY A 3 3.54 13.63 -8.49
C GLY A 3 4.77 12.81 -8.11
N PRO A 4 4.57 11.64 -7.48
CA PRO A 4 5.68 10.80 -7.05
C PRO A 4 6.40 10.15 -8.24
N ASN A 5 7.69 9.91 -8.04
CA ASN A 5 8.53 9.05 -8.88
C ASN A 5 9.16 7.91 -8.07
N LEU A 6 8.73 7.77 -6.80
CA LEU A 6 9.13 6.70 -5.89
C LEU A 6 7.90 6.20 -5.12
N LEU A 7 7.67 4.90 -5.08
CA LEU A 7 6.57 4.28 -4.34
C LEU A 7 7.11 3.17 -3.43
N ILE A 8 6.69 3.17 -2.16
CA ILE A 8 6.82 2.01 -1.26
C ILE A 8 5.45 1.32 -1.25
N ILE A 9 5.35 0.21 -1.99
CA ILE A 9 4.04 -0.40 -2.30
C ILE A 9 3.62 -1.50 -1.33
N GLY A 10 4.45 -1.88 -0.39
CA GLY A 10 4.17 -2.95 0.57
C GLY A 10 5.43 -3.65 1.07
N ALA A 11 5.26 -4.75 1.77
CA ALA A 11 3.99 -5.31 2.23
C ALA A 11 3.58 -4.71 3.58
N ALA A 12 2.29 -4.75 3.87
CA ALA A 12 1.79 -4.35 5.18
C ALA A 12 2.49 -5.14 6.30
N LYS A 13 2.85 -4.47 7.40
CA LYS A 13 3.54 -5.03 8.58
C LYS A 13 4.97 -5.56 8.31
N SER A 14 5.63 -5.02 7.27
CA SER A 14 7.01 -5.36 6.88
C SER A 14 8.02 -4.23 7.12
N GLY A 15 7.72 -3.25 7.98
CA GLY A 15 8.64 -2.17 8.32
C GLY A 15 8.59 -0.94 7.39
N THR A 16 7.61 -0.85 6.50
CA THR A 16 7.47 0.25 5.54
C THR A 16 7.37 1.63 6.19
N THR A 17 6.80 1.74 7.39
CA THR A 17 6.75 3.01 8.14
C THR A 17 8.13 3.47 8.58
N SER A 18 8.96 2.56 9.07
CA SER A 18 10.35 2.87 9.45
C SER A 18 11.16 3.30 8.23
N LEU A 19 11.05 2.55 7.11
CA LEU A 19 11.73 2.92 5.87
C LEU A 19 11.27 4.30 5.36
N HIS A 20 9.97 4.58 5.36
CA HIS A 20 9.43 5.88 4.97
C HIS A 20 10.06 7.02 5.77
N ASN A 21 10.13 6.86 7.10
CA ASN A 21 10.71 7.87 7.99
C ASN A 21 12.22 8.01 7.82
N TYR A 22 12.95 6.94 7.50
CA TYR A 22 14.38 7.01 7.19
C TYR A 22 14.63 7.73 5.87
N LEU A 23 13.87 7.39 4.82
CA LEU A 23 13.99 8.06 3.52
C LEU A 23 13.64 9.54 3.59
N LYS A 24 12.70 9.94 4.46
CA LYS A 24 12.34 11.34 4.70
C LYS A 24 13.49 12.19 5.22
N GLN A 25 14.51 11.58 5.83
CA GLN A 25 15.70 12.28 6.35
C GLN A 25 16.78 12.47 5.29
N HIS A 26 16.65 11.85 4.12
CA HIS A 26 17.69 11.91 3.08
C HIS A 26 17.56 13.21 2.27
N PRO A 27 18.67 13.95 2.02
CA PRO A 27 18.63 15.28 1.40
C PRO A 27 18.11 15.31 -0.04
N GLU A 28 18.22 14.20 -0.78
CA GLU A 28 17.72 14.10 -2.16
C GLU A 28 16.28 13.55 -2.28
N LEU A 29 15.65 13.15 -1.16
CA LEU A 29 14.35 12.53 -1.14
C LEU A 29 13.31 13.40 -0.42
N TYR A 30 12.17 13.54 -1.05
CA TYR A 30 10.94 14.04 -0.42
C TYR A 30 10.00 12.88 -0.18
N MET A 31 9.54 12.68 1.04
CA MET A 31 8.48 11.72 1.37
C MET A 31 7.28 12.48 1.92
N THR A 32 6.08 12.17 1.44
CA THR A 32 4.85 12.87 1.85
C THR A 32 4.59 12.76 3.36
N ASP A 33 4.01 13.80 3.97
CA ASP A 33 3.59 13.75 5.38
C ASP A 33 2.42 12.80 5.56
N HIS A 34 1.47 12.82 4.63
CA HIS A 34 0.35 11.90 4.61
C HIS A 34 0.82 10.54 4.07
N LYS A 35 1.02 9.60 4.99
CA LYS A 35 1.30 8.19 4.68
C LYS A 35 0.01 7.43 4.40
N GLU A 36 0.07 6.45 3.50
CA GLU A 36 -1.07 5.62 3.07
C GLU A 36 -2.17 6.43 2.35
N PRO A 37 -1.84 7.27 1.35
CA PRO A 37 -2.86 7.97 0.58
C PRO A 37 -3.74 7.03 -0.25
N HIS A 38 -3.27 5.84 -0.60
CA HIS A 38 -3.99 4.79 -1.33
C HIS A 38 -4.69 5.26 -2.62
N PHE A 39 -4.28 6.40 -3.18
CA PHE A 39 -4.91 7.02 -4.35
C PHE A 39 -5.02 6.06 -5.55
N LEU A 40 -3.99 5.25 -5.79
CA LEU A 40 -3.90 4.39 -6.98
C LEU A 40 -4.80 3.14 -6.93
N ILE A 41 -5.52 2.89 -5.83
CA ILE A 41 -6.45 1.75 -5.71
C ILE A 41 -7.81 2.16 -5.15
N ASN A 42 -7.95 3.41 -4.69
CA ASN A 42 -9.13 3.83 -3.95
C ASN A 42 -10.42 3.75 -4.74
N ASN A 43 -10.41 4.12 -6.03
CA ASN A 43 -11.63 4.15 -6.84
C ASN A 43 -12.26 2.77 -6.98
N GLU A 44 -11.45 1.71 -7.07
CA GLU A 44 -11.90 0.33 -7.25
C GLU A 44 -12.20 -0.37 -5.92
N ILE A 45 -11.39 -0.11 -4.89
CA ILE A 45 -11.59 -0.70 -3.55
C ILE A 45 -12.68 0.02 -2.76
N GLY A 46 -12.70 1.36 -2.85
CA GLY A 46 -13.71 2.24 -2.25
C GLY A 46 -13.41 2.68 -0.81
N LEU A 47 -13.90 3.88 -0.47
CA LEU A 47 -13.69 4.52 0.84
C LEU A 47 -14.30 3.75 2.02
N ARG A 48 -15.31 2.92 1.78
CA ARG A 48 -15.88 2.05 2.82
C ARG A 48 -14.86 1.04 3.35
N ARG A 49 -13.87 0.66 2.52
CA ARG A 49 -12.83 -0.33 2.85
C ARG A 49 -11.50 0.32 3.20
N ILE A 50 -11.18 1.46 2.59
CA ILE A 50 -9.94 2.21 2.83
C ILE A 50 -10.31 3.61 3.29
N HIS A 51 -10.46 3.76 4.58
CA HIS A 51 -10.76 5.07 5.18
C HIS A 51 -9.58 6.04 4.98
N LYS A 52 -9.88 7.32 4.76
CA LYS A 52 -8.91 8.40 4.59
C LYS A 52 -8.02 8.31 3.34
N ALA A 53 -8.41 7.50 2.34
CA ALA A 53 -7.72 7.53 1.07
C ALA A 53 -7.94 8.87 0.35
N VAL A 54 -6.92 9.32 -0.39
CA VAL A 54 -7.05 10.45 -1.32
C VAL A 54 -7.87 10.01 -2.51
N THR A 55 -8.88 10.80 -2.91
CA THR A 55 -9.89 10.38 -3.89
C THR A 55 -9.78 11.06 -5.24
N ASN A 56 -9.11 12.21 -5.32
CA ASN A 56 -8.94 12.95 -6.58
C ASN A 56 -7.47 13.21 -6.86
N ILE A 57 -7.18 13.50 -8.11
CA ILE A 57 -5.80 13.68 -8.59
C ILE A 57 -5.20 15.00 -8.12
N GLU A 58 -6.01 16.02 -7.95
CA GLU A 58 -5.60 17.34 -7.51
C GLU A 58 -5.03 17.29 -6.08
N ASP A 59 -5.76 16.70 -5.14
CA ASP A 59 -5.30 16.50 -3.76
C ASP A 59 -4.06 15.59 -3.71
N TYR A 60 -4.02 14.53 -4.55
CA TYR A 60 -2.85 13.67 -4.63
C TYR A 60 -1.61 14.41 -5.12
N GLN A 61 -1.75 15.26 -6.14
CA GLN A 61 -0.64 16.08 -6.64
C GLN A 61 -0.23 17.18 -5.66
N GLN A 62 -1.18 17.75 -4.92
CA GLN A 62 -0.91 18.76 -3.90
C GLN A 62 0.03 18.25 -2.80
N MET A 63 -0.02 16.95 -2.47
CA MET A 63 0.91 16.34 -1.51
C MET A 63 2.39 16.49 -1.92
N PHE A 64 2.68 16.80 -3.18
CA PHE A 64 4.03 16.94 -3.73
C PHE A 64 4.37 18.39 -4.11
N GLU A 65 3.54 19.37 -3.73
CA GLU A 65 3.87 20.79 -3.95
C GLU A 65 5.15 21.17 -3.22
N GLY A 66 5.96 22.03 -3.85
CA GLY A 66 7.24 22.47 -3.29
C GLY A 66 8.35 21.41 -3.28
N SER A 67 8.10 20.21 -3.86
CA SER A 67 9.08 19.11 -3.83
C SER A 67 9.92 18.95 -5.13
N SER A 68 9.83 19.89 -6.07
CA SER A 68 10.46 19.78 -7.39
C SER A 68 11.99 19.75 -7.36
N GLN A 69 12.62 20.29 -6.31
CA GLN A 69 14.08 20.30 -6.10
C GLN A 69 14.62 18.92 -5.69
N TYR A 70 13.76 18.01 -5.21
CA TYR A 70 14.20 16.68 -4.80
C TYR A 70 14.29 15.74 -6.01
N LYS A 71 15.35 14.92 -6.01
CA LYS A 71 15.56 13.89 -7.04
C LYS A 71 14.47 12.84 -7.04
N TYR A 72 14.06 12.39 -5.85
CA TYR A 72 12.97 11.46 -5.66
C TYR A 72 11.88 12.06 -4.80
N ARG A 73 10.64 11.84 -5.20
CA ARG A 73 9.42 12.24 -4.50
C ARG A 73 8.60 10.99 -4.28
N GLY A 74 8.42 10.63 -3.01
CA GLY A 74 7.85 9.33 -2.65
C GLY A 74 6.60 9.40 -1.78
N GLU A 75 5.80 8.34 -1.90
CA GLU A 75 4.76 8.00 -0.95
C GLU A 75 4.80 6.52 -0.60
N SER A 76 4.07 6.11 0.44
CA SER A 76 4.01 4.73 0.91
C SER A 76 2.57 4.30 1.08
N SER A 77 2.12 3.36 0.26
CA SER A 77 0.77 2.76 0.33
C SER A 77 0.87 1.24 0.21
N VAL A 78 0.83 0.58 1.36
CA VAL A 78 1.14 -0.86 1.47
C VAL A 78 0.12 -1.77 0.80
N MET A 79 -1.08 -1.26 0.50
CA MET A 79 -2.11 -2.01 -0.20
C MET A 79 -1.97 -1.99 -1.73
N TYR A 80 -0.97 -1.30 -2.29
CA TYR A 80 -0.71 -1.42 -3.72
C TYR A 80 -0.17 -2.82 -4.08
N LEU A 81 0.69 -3.39 -3.24
CA LEU A 81 1.28 -4.71 -3.49
C LEU A 81 0.24 -5.84 -3.64
N PRO A 82 -0.76 -5.99 -2.74
CA PRO A 82 -1.73 -7.08 -2.86
C PRO A 82 -2.81 -6.88 -3.93
N PHE A 83 -2.83 -5.71 -4.61
CA PHE A 83 -3.78 -5.40 -5.69
C PHE A 83 -3.05 -4.90 -6.95
N PRO A 84 -2.11 -5.68 -7.52
CA PRO A 84 -1.35 -5.27 -8.69
C PRO A 84 -2.22 -5.04 -9.92
N GLU A 85 -3.33 -5.78 -10.07
CA GLU A 85 -4.30 -5.65 -11.15
C GLU A 85 -5.01 -4.29 -11.18
N ILE A 86 -5.05 -3.58 -10.03
CA ILE A 86 -5.59 -2.23 -9.90
C ILE A 86 -4.47 -1.20 -9.92
N ALA A 87 -3.45 -1.40 -9.08
CA ALA A 87 -2.39 -0.41 -8.88
C ALA A 87 -1.53 -0.20 -10.13
N ILE A 88 -1.14 -1.26 -10.86
CA ILE A 88 -0.27 -1.17 -12.03
C ILE A 88 -0.88 -0.32 -13.15
N PRO A 89 -2.14 -0.54 -13.60
CA PRO A 89 -2.77 0.33 -14.58
C PRO A 89 -2.83 1.79 -14.12
N ASN A 90 -3.14 2.04 -12.86
CA ASN A 90 -3.24 3.39 -12.32
C ASN A 90 -1.86 4.07 -12.16
N ILE A 91 -0.80 3.33 -11.82
CA ILE A 91 0.58 3.84 -11.87
C ILE A 91 0.91 4.32 -13.29
N LYS A 92 0.65 3.49 -14.31
CA LYS A 92 0.88 3.85 -15.72
C LYS A 92 0.06 5.06 -16.16
N LYS A 93 -1.19 5.15 -15.72
CA LYS A 93 -2.11 6.23 -16.07
C LYS A 93 -1.72 7.57 -15.46
N TYR A 94 -1.40 7.59 -14.17
CA TYR A 94 -1.24 8.83 -13.42
C TYR A 94 0.22 9.25 -13.18
N LEU A 95 1.18 8.32 -13.21
CA LEU A 95 2.56 8.65 -12.87
C LEU A 95 3.51 8.58 -14.07
N ASN A 96 3.80 7.49 -14.59
CA ASN A 96 4.53 7.08 -15.80
C ASN A 96 5.29 5.77 -15.55
N ASN A 97 6.01 5.29 -16.57
CA ASN A 97 6.75 4.02 -16.47
C ASN A 97 8.11 4.14 -15.75
N ASN A 98 8.56 5.36 -15.42
CA ASN A 98 9.88 5.59 -14.79
C ASN A 98 9.80 5.69 -13.26
N VAL A 99 8.68 5.34 -12.66
CA VAL A 99 8.53 5.31 -11.20
C VAL A 99 9.41 4.22 -10.60
N LYS A 100 10.15 4.55 -9.54
CA LYS A 100 10.90 3.59 -8.73
C LYS A 100 9.98 2.93 -7.71
N ILE A 101 10.08 1.62 -7.58
CA ILE A 101 9.21 0.83 -6.71
C ILE A 101 10.06 0.11 -5.68
N ILE A 102 9.72 0.29 -4.41
CA ILE A 102 10.33 -0.42 -3.29
C ILE A 102 9.29 -1.38 -2.71
N ILE A 103 9.71 -2.63 -2.56
CA ILE A 103 8.91 -3.69 -1.92
C ILE A 103 9.71 -4.24 -0.75
N MET A 104 9.15 -4.17 0.46
CA MET A 104 9.68 -4.79 1.67
C MET A 104 8.85 -6.01 2.00
N LEU A 105 9.50 -7.15 2.14
CA LEU A 105 8.84 -8.40 2.49
C LEU A 105 9.22 -8.84 3.90
N ARG A 106 8.36 -9.62 4.51
CA ARG A 106 8.54 -10.28 5.78
C ARG A 106 8.10 -11.73 5.66
N ASN A 107 8.56 -12.62 6.55
CA ASN A 107 8.00 -13.97 6.65
C ASN A 107 6.46 -13.89 6.66
N PRO A 108 5.75 -14.54 5.73
CA PRO A 108 4.31 -14.35 5.55
C PRO A 108 3.48 -14.77 6.77
N VAL A 109 3.94 -15.75 7.55
CA VAL A 109 3.27 -16.21 8.79
C VAL A 109 3.38 -15.13 9.85
N GLU A 110 4.58 -14.61 10.10
CA GLU A 110 4.79 -13.52 11.05
C GLU A 110 4.07 -12.23 10.63
N ARG A 111 4.02 -11.95 9.32
CA ARG A 111 3.29 -10.81 8.79
C ARG A 111 1.77 -10.95 9.05
N ALA A 112 1.21 -12.14 8.80
CA ALA A 112 -0.21 -12.42 9.03
C ALA A 112 -0.59 -12.18 10.50
N TYR A 113 0.21 -12.72 11.42
CA TYR A 113 0.00 -12.51 12.85
C TYR A 113 0.15 -11.04 13.27
N ALA A 114 1.18 -10.35 12.77
CA ALA A 114 1.36 -8.93 13.02
C ALA A 114 0.23 -8.06 12.43
N GLY A 115 -0.37 -8.48 11.31
CA GLY A 115 -1.55 -7.86 10.72
C GLY A 115 -2.78 -8.05 11.60
N TYR A 116 -2.99 -9.25 12.08
CA TYR A 116 -4.08 -9.56 13.00
C TYR A 116 -4.00 -8.73 14.31
N LEU A 117 -2.82 -8.71 14.96
CA LEU A 117 -2.63 -7.89 16.17
C LEU A 117 -2.86 -6.40 15.91
N HIS A 118 -2.48 -5.91 14.72
CA HIS A 118 -2.74 -4.53 14.35
C HIS A 118 -4.25 -4.25 14.22
N ASN A 119 -4.99 -5.14 13.59
CA ASN A 119 -6.43 -4.99 13.40
C ASN A 119 -7.20 -5.07 14.71
N ILE A 120 -6.83 -5.96 15.64
CA ILE A 120 -7.40 -5.96 16.99
C ILE A 120 -7.14 -4.63 17.72
N ARG A 121 -5.93 -4.07 17.57
CA ARG A 121 -5.54 -2.87 18.31
C ARG A 121 -6.15 -1.58 17.77
N TYR A 122 -6.27 -1.46 16.44
CA TYR A 122 -6.60 -0.19 15.78
C TYR A 122 -7.85 -0.24 14.89
N ASN A 123 -8.32 -1.42 14.57
CA ASN A 123 -9.47 -1.64 13.72
C ASN A 123 -10.50 -2.48 14.44
N THR A 124 -11.59 -1.86 14.84
CA THR A 124 -12.67 -2.51 15.60
C THR A 124 -13.42 -3.60 14.83
N SER A 125 -13.11 -3.81 13.56
CA SER A 125 -13.74 -4.84 12.73
C SER A 125 -13.18 -6.25 12.95
N GLU A 126 -12.05 -6.42 13.66
CA GLU A 126 -11.53 -7.74 14.00
C GLU A 126 -11.89 -8.13 15.44
N SER A 127 -12.73 -9.16 15.56
CA SER A 127 -13.22 -9.67 16.84
C SER A 127 -13.03 -11.18 17.03
N LEU A 128 -12.55 -11.87 15.98
CA LEU A 128 -12.36 -13.32 16.04
C LEU A 128 -10.98 -13.68 16.62
N PRO A 129 -10.84 -14.84 17.26
CA PRO A 129 -9.53 -15.43 17.53
C PRO A 129 -8.72 -15.63 16.22
N PHE A 130 -7.39 -15.60 16.32
CA PHE A 130 -6.50 -15.59 15.15
C PHE A 130 -6.75 -16.74 14.16
N GLU A 131 -6.94 -17.96 14.66
CA GLU A 131 -7.20 -19.13 13.80
C GLU A 131 -8.48 -18.98 12.99
N ASP A 132 -9.55 -18.49 13.60
CA ASP A 132 -10.82 -18.24 12.92
C ASP A 132 -10.74 -17.02 11.98
N ALA A 133 -10.04 -15.99 12.41
CA ALA A 133 -9.80 -14.80 11.61
C ALA A 133 -9.10 -15.13 10.30
N ILE A 134 -8.04 -15.99 10.35
CA ILE A 134 -7.36 -16.47 9.15
C ILE A 134 -8.28 -17.31 8.27
N LYS A 135 -8.93 -18.33 8.83
CA LYS A 135 -9.77 -19.27 8.06
C LYS A 135 -10.91 -18.57 7.34
N LYS A 136 -11.49 -17.55 7.97
CA LYS A 136 -12.66 -16.82 7.46
C LYS A 136 -12.31 -15.52 6.73
N SER A 137 -11.03 -15.17 6.60
CA SER A 137 -10.61 -13.84 6.11
C SER A 137 -11.15 -13.51 4.71
N GLU A 138 -11.08 -14.44 3.77
CA GLU A 138 -11.54 -14.23 2.40
C GLU A 138 -13.07 -14.14 2.34
N ASP A 139 -13.79 -15.07 2.96
CA ASP A 139 -15.27 -15.06 2.96
C ASP A 139 -15.81 -13.77 3.59
N ARG A 140 -15.24 -13.35 4.71
CA ARG A 140 -15.61 -12.10 5.39
C ARG A 140 -15.37 -10.88 4.52
N TYR A 141 -14.24 -10.82 3.83
CA TYR A 141 -13.93 -9.71 2.93
C TYR A 141 -14.91 -9.62 1.76
N HIS A 142 -15.33 -10.75 1.20
CA HIS A 142 -16.28 -10.77 0.08
C HIS A 142 -17.71 -10.48 0.50
N THR A 143 -18.12 -10.91 1.68
CA THR A 143 -19.48 -10.72 2.21
C THR A 143 -19.68 -9.37 2.92
N ASN A 144 -18.68 -8.85 3.59
CA ASN A 144 -18.73 -7.56 4.29
C ASN A 144 -18.05 -6.46 3.49
N LYS A 145 -18.84 -5.50 2.99
CA LYS A 145 -18.34 -4.39 2.17
C LYS A 145 -17.59 -3.30 2.95
N ASP A 146 -17.61 -3.35 4.26
CA ASP A 146 -16.88 -2.43 5.15
C ASP A 146 -15.56 -3.04 5.67
N MET A 147 -15.30 -4.32 5.35
CA MET A 147 -14.08 -4.99 5.80
C MET A 147 -12.85 -4.46 5.06
N SER A 148 -11.87 -3.99 5.81
CA SER A 148 -10.61 -3.49 5.25
C SER A 148 -9.80 -4.59 4.54
N PRO A 149 -9.12 -4.28 3.44
CA PRO A 149 -8.30 -5.26 2.70
C PRO A 149 -7.16 -5.89 3.53
N ASP A 150 -6.66 -5.21 4.55
CA ASP A 150 -5.60 -5.71 5.42
C ASP A 150 -6.03 -6.88 6.32
N THR A 151 -7.35 -7.12 6.45
CA THR A 151 -7.91 -8.30 7.11
C THR A 151 -7.83 -9.58 6.26
N ARG A 152 -7.47 -9.49 4.99
CA ARG A 152 -7.19 -10.63 4.11
C ARG A 152 -5.81 -11.22 4.41
N TYR A 153 -5.65 -11.76 5.61
CA TYR A 153 -4.34 -12.15 6.17
C TYR A 153 -3.53 -13.08 5.27
N LEU A 154 -4.16 -14.04 4.61
CA LEU A 154 -3.47 -14.94 3.67
C LEU A 154 -3.15 -14.22 2.36
N HIS A 155 -4.13 -13.57 1.73
CA HIS A 155 -3.97 -12.90 0.45
C HIS A 155 -2.83 -11.89 0.44
N VAL A 156 -2.75 -11.03 1.46
CA VAL A 156 -1.68 -10.01 1.59
C VAL A 156 -0.29 -10.63 1.72
N GLY A 157 -0.19 -11.91 2.11
CA GLY A 157 1.07 -12.66 2.25
C GLY A 157 1.45 -13.52 1.03
N LEU A 158 0.61 -13.61 0.01
CA LEU A 158 0.88 -14.39 -1.21
C LEU A 158 1.74 -13.59 -2.20
N TYR A 159 2.98 -13.28 -1.80
CA TYR A 159 3.86 -12.33 -2.48
C TYR A 159 4.24 -12.71 -3.91
N TYR A 160 4.40 -14.00 -4.23
CA TYR A 160 5.00 -14.42 -5.50
C TYR A 160 4.31 -13.78 -6.70
N ASN A 161 3.00 -13.97 -6.84
CA ASN A 161 2.26 -13.44 -7.98
C ASN A 161 2.15 -11.91 -7.96
N GLN A 162 2.08 -11.33 -6.77
CA GLN A 162 2.03 -9.87 -6.58
C GLN A 162 3.34 -9.24 -7.06
N VAL A 163 4.48 -9.69 -6.53
CA VAL A 163 5.82 -9.19 -6.90
C VAL A 163 6.13 -9.45 -8.37
N LYS A 164 5.78 -10.64 -8.87
CA LYS A 164 6.02 -11.02 -10.27
C LYS A 164 5.36 -10.02 -11.24
N GLN A 165 4.11 -9.62 -11.01
CA GLN A 165 3.41 -8.66 -11.87
C GLN A 165 4.11 -7.29 -11.92
N TYR A 166 4.64 -6.80 -10.77
CA TYR A 166 5.43 -5.57 -10.74
C TYR A 166 6.76 -5.71 -11.47
N LEU A 167 7.47 -6.84 -11.28
CA LEU A 167 8.72 -7.11 -11.98
C LEU A 167 8.53 -7.25 -13.49
N ASP A 168 7.50 -7.96 -13.91
CA ASP A 168 7.17 -8.13 -15.34
C ASP A 168 6.81 -6.79 -16.01
N THR A 169 6.25 -5.84 -15.23
CA THR A 169 5.80 -4.55 -15.75
C THR A 169 6.88 -3.47 -15.73
N PHE A 170 7.62 -3.35 -14.63
CA PHE A 170 8.56 -2.25 -14.39
C PHE A 170 10.02 -2.70 -14.41
N GLY A 171 10.29 -3.99 -14.47
CA GLY A 171 11.63 -4.56 -14.47
C GLY A 171 12.31 -4.52 -13.09
N LYS A 172 13.60 -4.87 -13.09
CA LYS A 172 14.49 -4.77 -11.92
C LYS A 172 15.26 -3.44 -12.01
N ASN A 173 14.64 -2.35 -11.65
CA ASN A 173 15.27 -1.03 -11.69
C ASN A 173 15.67 -0.55 -10.30
#